data_f9a35eb3566e01f56dcb3c6d55a8a2a3
#
_entry.id   f9a35eb3566e01f56dcb3c6d55a8a2a3
#
_cell.length_a   1.000
_cell.length_b   1.000
_cell.length_c   1.000
_cell.angle_alpha   90.00
_cell.angle_beta   90.00
_cell.angle_gamma   90.00
#
_symmetry.space_group_name_H-M   'P 1'
#
loop_
_entity.id
_entity.type
_entity.pdbx_description
1 polymer ?
#
loop_
_entity_poly.entity_id
_entity_poly.type
_entity_poly.pdbx_seq_one_letter_code
_entity_poly.pdbx_strand_id
1 'polypeptide(L)'
;MRNNASRDEYVPQHGSRYETKGTSSRGLADARVRVTKIAAIGMLTLAVIILGITVKTYASERTVRPDASTVQLQNEKVSKSKASADQALSTVDLKTRLSKADFNDIPSGDTVRTFSLVDNKTPALEDESLASLQDALCRAQELGDVGVVFYDLSSGRGVTYNADVEVYGASSYKALYALYICETLVESGQVSLDGPLATYGGYSMGWQTVRNLIENVVVNSDNDSFIALRAAFDHDGYEDWIANLGVDDETALNPMSDFPTYCPRTSAKLWREMSEYLSCDTEASQWLSGLLASTSRSFIRDGIADEQVLVRNKAGWISEDGYYSTCDAGLIDIDGCTYVMGIMTSMPWSDRSSEVTAAIAKALFDTRAALA
;
A
#
# COMPACT_ATOMS: atom_id res chain seq x y z
N MET A 1 -40.78 49.32 -10.81
CA MET A 1 -41.58 48.24 -10.17
C MET A 1 -40.58 47.23 -9.64
N ARG A 2 -40.49 47.10 -8.30
CA ARG A 2 -39.58 46.26 -7.57
C ARG A 2 -40.23 44.88 -7.42
N ASN A 3 -39.52 43.79 -7.70
CA ASN A 3 -39.87 42.46 -7.21
C ASN A 3 -38.70 41.89 -6.46
N ASN A 4 -38.87 41.82 -5.14
CA ASN A 4 -38.09 41.03 -4.21
C ASN A 4 -38.46 39.54 -4.35
N ALA A 5 -37.47 38.66 -4.52
CA ALA A 5 -37.64 37.23 -4.29
C ALA A 5 -36.74 36.87 -3.07
N SER A 6 -37.40 36.38 -2.05
CA SER A 6 -36.87 35.95 -0.76
C SER A 6 -36.02 34.67 -0.96
N ARG A 7 -34.84 34.67 -0.33
CA ARG A 7 -34.06 33.45 -0.07
C ARG A 7 -34.62 32.77 1.18
N ASP A 8 -35.03 31.55 1.05
CA ASP A 8 -35.30 30.66 2.20
C ASP A 8 -33.99 30.02 2.65
N GLU A 9 -33.59 30.39 3.86
CA GLU A 9 -32.50 29.75 4.61
C GLU A 9 -32.98 28.38 5.14
N TYR A 10 -32.32 27.33 4.73
CA TYR A 10 -32.51 25.98 5.27
C TYR A 10 -31.68 25.82 6.53
N VAL A 11 -32.30 25.69 7.69
CA VAL A 11 -31.69 25.38 9.00
C VAL A 11 -31.92 23.90 9.32
N PRO A 12 -30.89 23.08 9.50
CA PRO A 12 -31.06 21.71 9.96
C PRO A 12 -31.35 21.69 11.48
N GLN A 13 -32.40 21.01 11.88
CA GLN A 13 -32.76 20.76 13.29
C GLN A 13 -31.88 19.64 13.87
N HIS A 14 -31.35 19.89 15.06
CA HIS A 14 -30.63 18.94 15.91
C HIS A 14 -31.50 17.77 16.32
N GLY A 15 -31.04 16.54 16.09
CA GLY A 15 -31.61 15.28 16.57
C GLY A 15 -30.72 14.58 17.58
N SER A 16 -31.25 14.46 18.77
CA SER A 16 -31.03 13.56 19.92
C SER A 16 -29.78 12.67 20.01
N ARG A 17 -29.08 12.86 21.15
CA ARG A 17 -28.10 11.94 21.75
C ARG A 17 -28.68 10.54 21.92
N TYR A 18 -27.98 9.54 21.43
CA TYR A 18 -28.07 8.17 21.93
C TYR A 18 -26.76 7.82 22.65
N GLU A 19 -26.87 7.49 23.94
CA GLU A 19 -25.80 6.87 24.72
C GLU A 19 -25.57 5.44 24.22
N THR A 20 -24.42 5.15 23.65
CA THR A 20 -23.97 3.79 23.36
C THR A 20 -23.07 3.29 24.48
N LYS A 21 -23.50 2.19 25.09
CA LYS A 21 -22.70 1.43 26.07
C LYS A 21 -21.48 0.84 25.36
N GLY A 22 -20.28 1.16 25.85
CA GLY A 22 -19.03 0.64 25.37
C GLY A 22 -18.95 -0.88 25.50
N THR A 23 -18.65 -1.53 24.39
CA THR A 23 -18.18 -2.91 24.33
C THR A 23 -16.67 -2.89 24.13
N SER A 24 -16.00 -3.63 24.99
CA SER A 24 -14.57 -3.69 25.21
C SER A 24 -13.73 -3.99 23.96
N SER A 25 -12.83 -3.08 23.60
CA SER A 25 -11.82 -3.17 22.52
C SER A 25 -10.73 -4.24 22.74
N ARG A 26 -10.85 -5.12 23.74
CA ARG A 26 -9.86 -6.17 24.04
C ARG A 26 -9.89 -7.39 23.12
N GLY A 27 -10.94 -7.58 22.35
CA GLY A 27 -11.13 -8.81 21.56
C GLY A 27 -10.29 -8.90 20.28
N LEU A 28 -10.08 -7.79 19.59
CA LEU A 28 -9.39 -7.76 18.28
C LEU A 28 -7.86 -7.81 18.41
N ALA A 29 -7.31 -7.16 19.44
CA ALA A 29 -5.87 -7.25 19.73
C ALA A 29 -5.46 -8.67 20.11
N ASP A 30 -6.31 -9.40 20.85
CA ASP A 30 -6.08 -10.81 21.21
C ASP A 30 -6.17 -11.77 20.01
N ALA A 31 -6.97 -11.47 18.98
CA ALA A 31 -7.07 -12.29 17.78
C ALA A 31 -5.81 -12.18 16.90
N ARG A 32 -5.29 -10.97 16.66
CA ARG A 32 -4.02 -10.78 15.92
C ARG A 32 -2.83 -11.42 16.64
N VAL A 33 -2.74 -11.30 17.94
CA VAL A 33 -1.69 -11.95 18.75
C VAL A 33 -1.79 -13.49 18.70
N ARG A 34 -2.99 -14.05 18.57
CA ARG A 34 -3.16 -15.51 18.47
C ARG A 34 -2.79 -16.06 17.09
N VAL A 35 -3.14 -15.36 16.01
CA VAL A 35 -2.78 -15.79 14.64
C VAL A 35 -1.27 -15.70 14.42
N THR A 36 -0.63 -14.63 14.89
CA THR A 36 0.84 -14.48 14.78
C THR A 36 1.59 -15.52 15.62
N LYS A 37 1.06 -15.88 16.80
CA LYS A 37 1.66 -16.95 17.64
C LYS A 37 1.48 -18.34 17.05
N ILE A 38 0.36 -18.64 16.40
CA ILE A 38 0.12 -19.93 15.75
C ILE A 38 1.02 -20.11 14.52
N ALA A 39 1.21 -19.06 13.70
CA ALA A 39 2.13 -19.09 12.57
C ALA A 39 3.60 -19.24 13.02
N ALA A 40 4.01 -18.56 14.08
CA ALA A 40 5.36 -18.67 14.63
C ALA A 40 5.65 -20.05 15.23
N ILE A 41 4.66 -20.68 15.89
CA ILE A 41 4.79 -22.02 16.45
C ILE A 41 4.83 -23.07 15.32
N GLY A 42 4.03 -22.89 14.25
CA GLY A 42 4.05 -23.79 13.09
C GLY A 42 5.40 -23.81 12.36
N MET A 43 6.04 -22.66 12.19
CA MET A 43 7.37 -22.55 11.58
C MET A 43 8.48 -23.11 12.48
N LEU A 44 8.38 -22.94 13.79
CA LEU A 44 9.37 -23.49 14.74
C LEU A 44 9.32 -25.02 14.80
N THR A 45 8.12 -25.62 14.75
CA THR A 45 7.94 -27.06 14.71
C THR A 45 8.43 -27.68 13.40
N LEU A 46 8.26 -27.02 12.27
CA LEU A 46 8.79 -27.48 10.98
C LEU A 46 10.32 -27.45 10.96
N ALA A 47 10.93 -26.42 11.52
CA ALA A 47 12.39 -26.29 11.62
C ALA A 47 13.01 -27.39 12.52
N VAL A 48 12.35 -27.73 13.63
CA VAL A 48 12.79 -28.80 14.55
C VAL A 48 12.63 -30.19 13.93
N ILE A 49 11.58 -30.42 13.12
CA ILE A 49 11.40 -31.68 12.39
C ILE A 49 12.47 -31.86 11.31
N ILE A 50 12.81 -30.80 10.56
CA ILE A 50 13.86 -30.83 9.53
C ILE A 50 15.22 -31.07 10.19
N LEU A 51 15.52 -30.43 11.33
CA LEU A 51 16.76 -30.64 12.08
C LEU A 51 16.84 -32.06 12.67
N GLY A 52 15.71 -32.64 13.16
CA GLY A 52 15.61 -33.98 13.71
C GLY A 52 15.78 -35.10 12.66
N ILE A 53 15.34 -34.85 11.43
CA ILE A 53 15.52 -35.80 10.31
C ILE A 53 16.98 -35.85 9.86
N THR A 54 17.67 -34.69 9.81
CA THR A 54 19.10 -34.61 9.44
C THR A 54 20.01 -35.27 10.47
N VAL A 55 19.68 -35.22 11.77
CA VAL A 55 20.49 -35.86 12.81
C VAL A 55 20.28 -37.38 12.84
N LYS A 56 19.09 -37.89 12.50
CA LYS A 56 18.81 -39.35 12.51
C LYS A 56 19.44 -40.10 11.33
N THR A 57 19.66 -39.45 10.19
CA THR A 57 20.36 -40.03 9.02
C THR A 57 21.88 -40.10 9.21
N TYR A 58 22.46 -39.32 10.13
CA TYR A 58 23.91 -39.31 10.39
C TYR A 58 24.41 -40.39 11.33
N ALA A 59 23.52 -41.09 12.02
CA ALA A 59 23.92 -42.08 13.06
C ALA A 59 23.97 -43.55 12.58
N SER A 60 23.74 -43.81 11.27
CA SER A 60 23.59 -45.19 10.76
C SER A 60 24.57 -45.63 9.67
N GLU A 61 25.68 -44.94 9.42
CA GLU A 61 26.65 -45.41 8.43
C GLU A 61 28.06 -45.64 9.04
N ARG A 62 28.46 -46.92 9.01
CA ARG A 62 29.78 -47.38 9.35
C ARG A 62 30.82 -46.90 8.33
N THR A 63 31.91 -46.39 8.85
CA THR A 63 33.27 -46.21 8.33
C THR A 63 33.57 -46.85 6.95
N VAL A 64 33.42 -46.06 5.90
CA VAL A 64 34.17 -46.18 4.65
C VAL A 64 34.88 -44.85 4.46
N ARG A 65 36.21 -44.86 4.23
CA ARG A 65 36.95 -43.62 3.91
C ARG A 65 36.40 -43.07 2.61
N PRO A 66 35.83 -41.86 2.59
CA PRO A 66 35.32 -41.27 1.36
C PRO A 66 36.44 -40.82 0.45
N ASP A 67 36.28 -41.09 -0.85
CA ASP A 67 37.14 -40.57 -1.92
C ASP A 67 37.06 -39.03 -1.97
N ALA A 68 38.13 -38.37 -2.41
CA ALA A 68 38.29 -36.91 -2.40
C ALA A 68 37.15 -36.20 -3.19
N SER A 69 36.59 -36.83 -4.20
CA SER A 69 35.44 -36.35 -4.95
C SER A 69 34.11 -36.31 -4.16
N THR A 70 33.96 -37.25 -3.22
CA THR A 70 32.75 -37.31 -2.36
C THR A 70 32.80 -36.23 -1.28
N VAL A 71 33.96 -35.89 -0.77
CA VAL A 71 34.18 -34.80 0.21
C VAL A 71 33.93 -33.44 -0.43
N GLN A 72 34.34 -33.25 -1.70
CA GLN A 72 34.05 -32.00 -2.41
C GLN A 72 32.57 -31.77 -2.66
N LEU A 73 31.82 -32.80 -3.10
CA LEU A 73 30.38 -32.76 -3.29
C LEU A 73 29.58 -32.53 -2.00
N GLN A 74 30.04 -33.10 -0.87
CA GLN A 74 29.44 -32.86 0.44
C GLN A 74 29.71 -31.43 0.94
N ASN A 75 30.92 -30.92 0.76
CA ASN A 75 31.28 -29.54 1.13
C ASN A 75 30.52 -28.51 0.28
N GLU A 76 30.28 -28.74 -1.03
CA GLU A 76 29.43 -27.89 -1.85
C GLU A 76 27.96 -27.93 -1.43
N LYS A 77 27.40 -29.12 -1.09
CA LYS A 77 26.04 -29.22 -0.60
C LYS A 77 25.85 -28.55 0.76
N VAL A 78 26.80 -28.69 1.68
CA VAL A 78 26.77 -28.03 3.00
C VAL A 78 26.95 -26.51 2.86
N SER A 79 27.80 -26.06 1.97
CA SER A 79 27.99 -24.62 1.71
C SER A 79 26.74 -24.00 1.05
N LYS A 80 26.11 -24.69 0.08
CA LYS A 80 24.85 -24.22 -0.54
C LYS A 80 23.68 -24.23 0.46
N SER A 81 23.57 -25.25 1.35
CA SER A 81 22.51 -25.27 2.36
C SER A 81 22.72 -24.21 3.44
N LYS A 82 23.98 -23.91 3.82
CA LYS A 82 24.29 -22.86 4.77
C LYS A 82 24.04 -21.47 4.17
N ALA A 83 24.43 -21.22 2.92
CA ALA A 83 24.15 -19.98 2.22
C ALA A 83 22.63 -19.74 2.07
N SER A 84 21.86 -20.79 1.75
CA SER A 84 20.38 -20.71 1.67
C SER A 84 19.74 -20.45 3.04
N ALA A 85 20.27 -21.05 4.13
CA ALA A 85 19.78 -20.81 5.48
C ALA A 85 20.14 -19.39 5.98
N ASP A 86 21.36 -18.94 5.71
CA ASP A 86 21.79 -17.58 6.07
C ASP A 86 21.01 -16.53 5.28
N GLN A 87 20.66 -16.79 4.02
CA GLN A 87 19.82 -15.93 3.21
C GLN A 87 18.38 -15.89 3.73
N ALA A 88 17.79 -17.02 4.11
CA ALA A 88 16.45 -17.09 4.69
C ALA A 88 16.39 -16.37 6.06
N LEU A 89 17.41 -16.53 6.92
CA LEU A 89 17.52 -15.82 8.19
C LEU A 89 17.67 -14.30 7.97
N SER A 90 18.44 -13.86 6.98
CA SER A 90 18.60 -12.44 6.66
C SER A 90 17.29 -11.85 6.13
N THR A 91 16.52 -12.57 5.34
CA THR A 91 15.22 -12.14 4.80
C THR A 91 14.19 -12.01 5.91
N VAL A 92 14.15 -12.94 6.88
CA VAL A 92 13.23 -12.86 8.04
C VAL A 92 13.59 -11.67 8.95
N ASP A 93 14.88 -11.43 9.19
CA ASP A 93 15.34 -10.28 10.00
C ASP A 93 14.97 -8.95 9.29
N LEU A 94 15.17 -8.87 7.99
CA LEU A 94 14.84 -7.70 7.19
C LEU A 94 13.32 -7.41 7.19
N LYS A 95 12.49 -8.43 6.96
CA LYS A 95 11.03 -8.30 7.02
C LYS A 95 10.57 -7.84 8.42
N THR A 96 11.20 -8.33 9.48
CA THR A 96 10.92 -7.93 10.86
C THR A 96 11.34 -6.47 11.12
N ARG A 97 12.41 -6.00 10.53
CA ARG A 97 12.84 -4.59 10.63
C ARG A 97 11.90 -3.67 9.88
N LEU A 98 11.51 -4.05 8.66
CA LEU A 98 10.57 -3.28 7.84
C LEU A 98 9.19 -3.16 8.52
N SER A 99 8.71 -4.22 9.19
CA SER A 99 7.44 -4.16 9.92
C SER A 99 7.46 -3.20 11.12
N LYS A 100 8.66 -2.81 11.57
CA LYS A 100 8.88 -1.85 12.67
C LYS A 100 9.41 -0.50 12.18
N ALA A 101 9.55 -0.34 10.87
CA ALA A 101 10.10 0.87 10.29
C ALA A 101 9.20 2.07 10.58
N ASP A 102 9.79 3.14 11.05
CA ASP A 102 9.10 4.41 11.20
C ASP A 102 9.16 5.18 9.88
N PHE A 103 8.01 5.40 9.27
CA PHE A 103 7.91 6.17 8.03
C PHE A 103 8.25 7.65 8.24
N ASN A 104 8.27 8.13 9.48
CA ASN A 104 8.77 9.48 9.80
C ASN A 104 10.27 9.63 9.53
N ASP A 105 11.02 8.51 9.42
CA ASP A 105 12.43 8.52 9.03
C ASP A 105 12.65 8.77 7.53
N ILE A 106 11.60 8.76 6.68
CA ILE A 106 11.71 9.19 5.29
C ILE A 106 12.01 10.69 5.26
N PRO A 107 13.12 11.14 4.70
CA PRO A 107 13.42 12.57 4.66
C PRO A 107 12.45 13.31 3.72
N SER A 108 12.09 14.53 4.09
CA SER A 108 11.29 15.44 3.27
C SER A 108 12.07 16.71 2.96
N GLY A 109 11.79 17.36 1.84
CA GLY A 109 12.40 18.61 1.39
C GLY A 109 12.40 18.75 -0.12
N ASP A 110 12.81 19.92 -0.57
CA ASP A 110 12.78 20.42 -1.95
C ASP A 110 13.93 19.92 -2.84
N THR A 111 14.61 18.87 -2.44
CA THR A 111 15.67 18.20 -3.19
C THR A 111 15.44 16.69 -3.16
N VAL A 112 15.82 16.01 -4.23
CA VAL A 112 15.81 14.54 -4.29
C VAL A 112 16.75 14.00 -3.23
N ARG A 113 16.25 13.10 -2.40
CA ARG A 113 17.01 12.43 -1.34
C ARG A 113 16.81 10.92 -1.41
N THR A 114 17.80 10.20 -0.96
CA THR A 114 17.72 8.76 -0.75
C THR A 114 17.58 8.44 0.74
N PHE A 115 16.98 7.31 1.06
CA PHE A 115 16.77 6.88 2.44
C PHE A 115 16.89 5.36 2.60
N SER A 116 16.97 4.90 3.84
CA SER A 116 16.79 3.52 4.23
C SER A 116 15.94 3.45 5.50
N LEU A 117 14.91 2.61 5.49
CA LEU A 117 14.01 2.35 6.63
C LEU A 117 14.55 1.28 7.59
N VAL A 118 15.64 0.61 7.23
CA VAL A 118 16.15 -0.56 8.00
C VAL A 118 17.57 -0.41 8.49
N ASP A 119 18.38 0.40 7.81
CA ASP A 119 19.77 0.67 8.17
C ASP A 119 20.14 2.10 7.75
N ASN A 120 21.34 2.56 8.15
CA ASN A 120 21.80 3.90 7.78
C ASN A 120 22.51 3.95 6.41
N LYS A 121 22.30 2.93 5.56
CA LYS A 121 22.95 2.86 4.24
C LYS A 121 21.99 3.38 3.18
N THR A 122 22.04 4.66 2.93
CA THR A 122 21.26 5.28 1.84
C THR A 122 21.86 4.91 0.47
N PRO A 123 21.01 4.60 -0.53
CA PRO A 123 21.48 4.31 -1.87
C PRO A 123 22.11 5.54 -2.53
N ALA A 124 23.08 5.29 -3.41
CA ALA A 124 23.64 6.31 -4.29
C ALA A 124 22.99 6.15 -5.69
N LEU A 125 22.33 7.19 -6.17
CA LEU A 125 21.77 7.19 -7.52
C LEU A 125 22.86 7.50 -8.54
N GLU A 126 22.73 6.92 -9.73
CA GLU A 126 23.54 7.32 -10.88
C GLU A 126 23.18 8.74 -11.31
N ASP A 127 24.18 9.51 -11.77
CA ASP A 127 24.01 10.92 -12.16
C ASP A 127 22.93 11.09 -13.24
N GLU A 128 22.83 10.17 -14.20
CA GLU A 128 21.83 10.21 -15.28
C GLU A 128 20.41 9.99 -14.74
N SER A 129 20.23 9.01 -13.85
CA SER A 129 18.94 8.73 -13.22
C SER A 129 18.49 9.91 -12.33
N LEU A 130 19.43 10.48 -11.56
CA LEU A 130 19.15 11.64 -10.73
C LEU A 130 18.76 12.86 -11.58
N ALA A 131 19.51 13.15 -12.67
CA ALA A 131 19.21 14.26 -13.56
C ALA A 131 17.83 14.10 -14.26
N SER A 132 17.50 12.87 -14.71
CA SER A 132 16.21 12.55 -15.30
C SER A 132 15.05 12.79 -14.32
N LEU A 133 15.21 12.34 -13.07
CA LEU A 133 14.20 12.54 -12.02
C LEU A 133 14.04 14.03 -11.68
N GLN A 134 15.14 14.75 -11.54
CA GLN A 134 15.11 16.19 -11.28
C GLN A 134 14.41 16.98 -12.42
N ASP A 135 14.68 16.64 -13.69
CA ASP A 135 14.00 17.26 -14.83
C ASP A 135 12.48 17.00 -14.80
N ALA A 136 12.06 15.77 -14.53
CA ALA A 136 10.65 15.42 -14.44
C ALA A 136 9.93 16.17 -13.30
N LEU A 137 10.58 16.28 -12.13
CA LEU A 137 10.06 17.02 -10.98
C LEU A 137 9.99 18.53 -11.25
N CYS A 138 11.02 19.12 -11.90
CA CYS A 138 10.99 20.53 -12.29
C CYS A 138 9.81 20.86 -13.22
N ARG A 139 9.53 19.97 -14.18
CA ARG A 139 8.37 20.14 -15.08
C ARG A 139 7.03 20.05 -14.34
N ALA A 140 6.95 19.19 -13.30
CA ALA A 140 5.77 19.11 -12.46
C ALA A 140 5.57 20.38 -11.62
N GLN A 141 6.64 20.91 -11.03
CA GLN A 141 6.61 22.16 -10.24
C GLN A 141 6.14 23.39 -11.04
N GLU A 142 6.31 23.40 -12.36
CA GLU A 142 5.73 24.44 -13.21
C GLU A 142 4.19 24.41 -13.25
N LEU A 143 3.57 23.29 -12.87
CA LEU A 143 2.14 23.05 -12.98
C LEU A 143 1.45 22.99 -11.61
N GLY A 144 2.17 22.70 -10.54
CA GLY A 144 1.64 22.55 -9.18
C GLY A 144 2.67 21.99 -8.22
N ASP A 145 2.27 21.80 -6.96
CA ASP A 145 3.10 21.11 -5.99
C ASP A 145 3.26 19.64 -6.35
N VAL A 146 4.42 19.07 -6.02
CA VAL A 146 4.72 17.67 -6.25
C VAL A 146 5.51 17.08 -5.09
N GLY A 147 5.16 15.87 -4.71
CA GLY A 147 5.92 15.05 -3.79
C GLY A 147 5.92 13.59 -4.23
N VAL A 148 7.00 12.88 -3.93
CA VAL A 148 7.15 11.48 -4.30
C VAL A 148 7.83 10.68 -3.20
N VAL A 149 7.43 9.42 -3.08
CA VAL A 149 8.14 8.37 -2.34
C VAL A 149 8.18 7.13 -3.22
N PHE A 150 9.37 6.59 -3.43
CA PHE A 150 9.58 5.32 -4.13
C PHE A 150 10.59 4.48 -3.37
N TYR A 151 10.24 3.24 -3.01
CA TYR A 151 11.15 2.38 -2.26
C TYR A 151 10.91 0.90 -2.53
N ASP A 152 11.97 0.11 -2.35
CA ASP A 152 11.97 -1.34 -2.43
C ASP A 152 11.51 -1.94 -1.09
N LEU A 153 10.46 -2.74 -1.10
CA LEU A 153 9.93 -3.44 0.08
C LEU A 153 10.90 -4.50 0.62
N SER A 154 11.83 -4.98 -0.18
CA SER A 154 12.79 -6.00 0.27
C SER A 154 13.98 -5.41 1.00
N SER A 155 14.53 -4.28 0.55
CA SER A 155 15.69 -3.62 1.14
C SER A 155 15.32 -2.49 2.10
N GLY A 156 14.12 -1.93 2.00
CA GLY A 156 13.68 -0.72 2.71
C GLY A 156 14.36 0.55 2.23
N ARG A 157 15.07 0.51 1.10
CA ARG A 157 15.77 1.66 0.52
C ARG A 157 14.92 2.36 -0.51
N GLY A 158 15.04 3.68 -0.57
CA GLY A 158 14.19 4.46 -1.46
C GLY A 158 14.72 5.83 -1.82
N VAL A 159 13.90 6.49 -2.64
CA VAL A 159 14.06 7.85 -3.14
C VAL A 159 12.84 8.67 -2.75
N THR A 160 13.03 9.91 -2.37
CA THR A 160 11.97 10.82 -1.97
C THR A 160 12.24 12.25 -2.42
N TYR A 161 11.16 12.99 -2.58
CA TYR A 161 11.13 14.43 -2.78
C TYR A 161 9.83 14.97 -2.19
N ASN A 162 9.90 16.01 -1.34
CA ASN A 162 8.74 16.62 -0.67
C ASN A 162 7.74 15.59 -0.10
N ALA A 163 8.23 14.63 0.71
CA ALA A 163 7.42 13.52 1.22
C ALA A 163 6.20 13.97 2.05
N ASP A 164 6.23 15.20 2.59
CA ASP A 164 5.19 15.77 3.45
C ASP A 164 4.32 16.82 2.74
N VAL A 165 4.48 17.01 1.44
CA VAL A 165 3.58 17.91 0.72
C VAL A 165 2.17 17.35 0.70
N GLU A 166 1.24 18.09 1.23
CA GLU A 166 -0.17 17.70 1.26
C GLU A 166 -0.87 18.13 -0.02
N VAL A 167 -1.52 17.19 -0.68
CA VAL A 167 -2.30 17.45 -1.88
C VAL A 167 -3.64 16.72 -1.83
N TYR A 168 -4.62 17.25 -2.51
CA TYR A 168 -5.90 16.60 -2.66
C TYR A 168 -5.74 15.28 -3.44
N GLY A 169 -5.97 14.16 -2.77
CA GLY A 169 -5.68 12.83 -3.31
C GLY A 169 -6.65 12.40 -4.42
N ALA A 170 -7.81 13.05 -4.53
CA ALA A 170 -8.88 12.65 -5.43
C ALA A 170 -9.15 11.14 -5.32
N SER A 171 -9.31 10.45 -6.44
CA SER A 171 -9.63 9.02 -6.48
C SER A 171 -8.48 8.09 -6.09
N SER A 172 -7.25 8.59 -5.85
CA SER A 172 -6.14 7.72 -5.45
C SER A 172 -6.38 7.03 -4.09
N TYR A 173 -7.18 7.65 -3.24
CA TYR A 173 -7.55 7.11 -1.94
C TYR A 173 -8.52 5.92 -1.99
N LYS A 174 -9.29 5.76 -3.06
CA LYS A 174 -10.34 4.74 -3.19
C LYS A 174 -9.84 3.31 -3.01
N ALA A 175 -8.64 3.00 -3.49
CA ALA A 175 -8.03 1.68 -3.28
C ALA A 175 -7.70 1.42 -1.80
N LEU A 176 -7.25 2.45 -1.08
CA LEU A 176 -6.91 2.35 0.34
C LEU A 176 -8.17 2.15 1.20
N TYR A 177 -9.28 2.75 0.80
CA TYR A 177 -10.57 2.50 1.43
C TYR A 177 -11.10 1.08 1.12
N ALA A 178 -10.90 0.58 -0.10
CA ALA A 178 -11.21 -0.81 -0.44
C ALA A 178 -10.36 -1.81 0.36
N LEU A 179 -9.08 -1.48 0.64
CA LEU A 179 -8.22 -2.24 1.54
C LEU A 179 -8.86 -2.35 2.93
N TYR A 180 -9.27 -1.22 3.52
CA TYR A 180 -9.95 -1.22 4.82
C TYR A 180 -11.15 -2.18 4.85
N ILE A 181 -12.05 -2.09 3.86
CA ILE A 181 -13.22 -2.96 3.80
C ILE A 181 -12.80 -4.44 3.70
N CYS A 182 -11.88 -4.77 2.81
CA CYS A 182 -11.45 -6.14 2.60
C CYS A 182 -10.71 -6.69 3.83
N GLU A 183 -9.70 -5.98 4.32
CA GLU A 183 -8.84 -6.43 5.42
C GLU A 183 -9.59 -6.51 6.75
N THR A 184 -10.45 -5.53 7.03
CA THR A 184 -11.08 -5.41 8.35
C THR A 184 -12.45 -6.07 8.40
N LEU A 185 -13.32 -5.78 7.42
CA LEU A 185 -14.71 -6.19 7.48
C LEU A 185 -14.98 -7.53 6.79
N VAL A 186 -14.34 -7.77 5.63
CA VAL A 186 -14.53 -9.02 4.89
C VAL A 186 -13.78 -10.17 5.55
N GLU A 187 -12.50 -10.00 5.89
CA GLU A 187 -11.70 -11.06 6.52
C GLU A 187 -12.19 -11.41 7.93
N SER A 188 -12.84 -10.48 8.64
CA SER A 188 -13.48 -10.78 9.93
C SER A 188 -14.82 -11.50 9.79
N GLY A 189 -15.37 -11.58 8.58
CA GLY A 189 -16.70 -12.14 8.30
C GLY A 189 -17.87 -11.21 8.67
N GLN A 190 -17.60 -9.95 9.01
CA GLN A 190 -18.65 -8.94 9.26
C GLN A 190 -19.38 -8.57 7.97
N VAL A 191 -18.67 -8.55 6.85
CA VAL A 191 -19.18 -8.21 5.53
C VAL A 191 -18.92 -9.35 4.55
N SER A 192 -19.96 -9.76 3.81
CA SER A 192 -19.82 -10.67 2.68
C SER A 192 -19.69 -9.86 1.40
N LEU A 193 -18.70 -10.13 0.58
CA LEU A 193 -18.55 -9.50 -0.74
C LEU A 193 -19.79 -9.69 -1.62
N ASP A 194 -20.45 -10.83 -1.51
CA ASP A 194 -21.64 -11.16 -2.32
C ASP A 194 -22.96 -10.71 -1.66
N GLY A 195 -22.88 -10.11 -0.46
CA GLY A 195 -24.03 -9.52 0.23
C GLY A 195 -24.45 -8.18 -0.42
N PRO A 196 -25.76 -7.91 -0.50
CA PRO A 196 -26.24 -6.60 -0.94
C PRO A 196 -25.91 -5.52 0.10
N LEU A 197 -25.52 -4.31 -0.34
CA LEU A 197 -25.12 -3.23 0.55
C LEU A 197 -26.21 -2.84 1.57
N ALA A 198 -27.49 -3.00 1.21
CA ALA A 198 -28.62 -2.75 2.11
C ALA A 198 -28.58 -3.61 3.40
N THR A 199 -27.92 -4.77 3.37
CA THR A 199 -27.72 -5.63 4.55
C THR A 199 -26.89 -4.94 5.62
N TYR A 200 -26.03 -4.00 5.21
CA TYR A 200 -25.06 -3.28 6.05
C TYR A 200 -25.46 -1.81 6.24
N GLY A 201 -26.73 -1.46 6.02
CA GLY A 201 -27.24 -0.11 6.24
C GLY A 201 -27.09 0.85 5.06
N GLY A 202 -26.60 0.41 3.92
CA GLY A 202 -26.50 1.24 2.72
C GLY A 202 -27.85 1.52 2.09
N TYR A 203 -28.27 2.77 2.06
CA TYR A 203 -29.53 3.21 1.43
C TYR A 203 -29.34 3.49 -0.07
N SER A 204 -28.29 4.20 -0.43
CA SER A 204 -27.93 4.43 -1.83
C SER A 204 -27.28 3.18 -2.40
N MET A 205 -27.69 2.79 -3.61
CA MET A 205 -27.18 1.58 -4.29
C MET A 205 -27.32 0.27 -3.47
N GLY A 206 -28.22 0.23 -2.48
CA GLY A 206 -28.36 -0.88 -1.53
C GLY A 206 -28.67 -2.26 -2.16
N TRP A 207 -29.16 -2.31 -3.39
CA TRP A 207 -29.39 -3.53 -4.17
C TRP A 207 -28.11 -4.11 -4.81
N GLN A 208 -27.04 -3.32 -4.91
CA GLN A 208 -25.73 -3.76 -5.40
C GLN A 208 -25.02 -4.61 -4.33
N THR A 209 -24.24 -5.59 -4.78
CA THR A 209 -23.35 -6.32 -3.88
C THR A 209 -22.15 -5.46 -3.52
N VAL A 210 -21.57 -5.71 -2.35
CA VAL A 210 -20.32 -5.05 -1.92
C VAL A 210 -19.20 -5.30 -2.95
N ARG A 211 -19.15 -6.52 -3.52
CA ARG A 211 -18.22 -6.89 -4.60
C ARG A 211 -18.34 -5.95 -5.80
N ASN A 212 -19.53 -5.76 -6.33
CA ASN A 212 -19.75 -4.91 -7.50
C ASN A 212 -19.37 -3.44 -7.23
N LEU A 213 -19.66 -2.96 -6.03
CA LEU A 213 -19.34 -1.58 -5.64
C LEU A 213 -17.81 -1.39 -5.51
N ILE A 214 -17.09 -2.31 -4.85
CA ILE A 214 -15.63 -2.23 -4.75
C ILE A 214 -14.98 -2.34 -6.14
N GLU A 215 -15.46 -3.23 -7.01
CA GLU A 215 -14.96 -3.34 -8.38
C GLU A 215 -15.15 -2.03 -9.14
N ASN A 216 -16.34 -1.41 -9.09
CA ASN A 216 -16.59 -0.11 -9.71
C ASN A 216 -15.68 0.99 -9.15
N VAL A 217 -15.46 1.01 -7.84
CA VAL A 217 -14.60 1.98 -7.16
C VAL A 217 -13.14 1.83 -7.60
N VAL A 218 -12.63 0.62 -7.59
CA VAL A 218 -11.20 0.37 -7.87
C VAL A 218 -10.90 0.45 -9.36
N VAL A 219 -11.67 -0.27 -10.19
CA VAL A 219 -11.40 -0.38 -11.64
C VAL A 219 -11.85 0.87 -12.38
N ASN A 220 -13.11 1.29 -12.17
CA ASN A 220 -13.74 2.37 -12.93
C ASN A 220 -13.63 3.74 -12.24
N SER A 221 -13.13 3.77 -11.00
CA SER A 221 -13.05 5.01 -10.20
C SER A 221 -14.41 5.66 -9.93
N ASP A 222 -15.49 4.85 -9.84
CA ASP A 222 -16.85 5.33 -9.68
C ASP A 222 -17.06 6.04 -8.33
N ASN A 223 -17.59 7.27 -8.38
CA ASN A 223 -17.80 8.10 -7.20
C ASN A 223 -19.06 7.69 -6.42
N ASP A 224 -20.14 7.33 -7.12
CA ASP A 224 -21.41 6.98 -6.47
C ASP A 224 -21.25 5.69 -5.66
N SER A 225 -20.57 4.69 -6.23
CA SER A 225 -20.20 3.45 -5.52
C SER A 225 -19.32 3.73 -4.30
N PHE A 226 -18.34 4.65 -4.42
CA PHE A 226 -17.47 5.01 -3.31
C PHE A 226 -18.23 5.69 -2.18
N ILE A 227 -19.07 6.69 -2.48
CA ILE A 227 -19.90 7.39 -1.49
C ILE A 227 -20.89 6.41 -0.81
N ALA A 228 -21.45 5.46 -1.58
CA ALA A 228 -22.35 4.45 -1.02
C ALA A 228 -21.63 3.51 -0.04
N LEU A 229 -20.39 3.08 -0.34
CA LEU A 229 -19.57 2.27 0.57
C LEU A 229 -19.19 3.06 1.82
N ARG A 230 -18.80 4.35 1.67
CA ARG A 230 -18.46 5.24 2.78
C ARG A 230 -19.65 5.40 3.73
N ALA A 231 -20.83 5.67 3.19
CA ALA A 231 -22.06 5.82 3.97
C ALA A 231 -22.44 4.54 4.75
N ALA A 232 -22.06 3.36 4.25
CA ALA A 232 -22.33 2.10 4.91
C ALA A 232 -21.28 1.72 5.97
N PHE A 233 -19.99 2.03 5.75
CA PHE A 233 -18.90 1.40 6.49
C PHE A 233 -18.00 2.38 7.27
N ASP A 234 -18.12 3.70 7.13
CA ASP A 234 -17.25 4.66 7.84
C ASP A 234 -17.31 4.50 9.37
N HIS A 235 -18.46 4.05 9.89
CA HIS A 235 -18.66 3.89 11.33
C HIS A 235 -18.30 2.50 11.88
N ASP A 236 -17.82 1.59 11.02
CA ASP A 236 -17.54 0.19 11.36
C ASP A 236 -16.07 -0.06 11.73
N GLY A 237 -15.37 0.95 12.26
CA GLY A 237 -13.98 0.84 12.74
C GLY A 237 -12.94 1.44 11.80
N TYR A 238 -13.35 2.26 10.84
CA TYR A 238 -12.43 2.95 9.93
C TYR A 238 -11.43 3.86 10.67
N GLU A 239 -11.89 4.65 11.65
CA GLU A 239 -11.04 5.51 12.47
C GLU A 239 -10.00 4.68 13.26
N ASP A 240 -10.43 3.57 13.87
CA ASP A 240 -9.54 2.67 14.58
C ASP A 240 -8.51 2.03 13.64
N TRP A 241 -8.91 1.68 12.41
CA TRP A 241 -8.00 1.10 11.41
C TRP A 241 -6.91 2.10 11.01
N ILE A 242 -7.26 3.33 10.69
CA ILE A 242 -6.32 4.40 10.34
C ILE A 242 -5.38 4.71 11.52
N ALA A 243 -5.91 4.85 12.74
CA ALA A 243 -5.12 5.12 13.94
C ALA A 243 -4.13 3.97 14.23
N ASN A 244 -4.54 2.71 14.06
CA ASN A 244 -3.67 1.56 14.24
C ASN A 244 -2.52 1.50 13.22
N LEU A 245 -2.70 2.09 12.03
CA LEU A 245 -1.63 2.27 11.06
C LEU A 245 -0.71 3.44 11.43
N GLY A 246 -1.02 4.20 12.49
CA GLY A 246 -0.29 5.38 12.91
C GLY A 246 -0.31 6.47 11.85
N VAL A 247 -1.41 6.60 11.14
CA VAL A 247 -1.70 7.73 10.25
C VAL A 247 -2.35 8.81 11.11
N ASP A 248 -1.81 10.02 11.02
CA ASP A 248 -2.24 11.14 11.83
C ASP A 248 -3.64 11.62 11.41
N ASP A 249 -4.49 11.92 12.40
CA ASP A 249 -5.83 12.47 12.17
C ASP A 249 -5.80 13.81 11.42
N GLU A 250 -4.71 14.58 11.54
CA GLU A 250 -4.53 15.87 10.84
C GLU A 250 -4.31 15.68 9.33
N THR A 251 -3.85 14.52 8.86
CA THR A 251 -3.69 14.22 7.43
C THR A 251 -5.00 13.84 6.75
N ALA A 252 -6.13 14.27 7.31
CA ALA A 252 -7.43 14.35 6.66
C ALA A 252 -7.94 13.07 5.98
N LEU A 253 -7.51 11.89 6.42
CA LEU A 253 -8.31 10.70 6.20
C LEU A 253 -9.58 10.79 7.07
N ASN A 254 -9.97 12.04 7.32
CA ASN A 254 -11.13 12.43 8.09
C ASN A 254 -12.37 11.78 7.48
N PRO A 255 -13.17 11.03 8.25
CA PRO A 255 -14.41 10.44 7.77
C PRO A 255 -15.42 11.47 7.25
N MET A 256 -15.23 12.76 7.55
CA MET A 256 -16.06 13.86 7.04
C MET A 256 -15.68 14.29 5.60
N SER A 257 -14.57 13.80 5.05
CA SER A 257 -14.17 14.09 3.66
C SER A 257 -14.23 12.84 2.80
N ASP A 258 -15.03 12.84 1.75
CA ASP A 258 -15.09 11.73 0.80
C ASP A 258 -13.75 11.50 0.10
N PHE A 259 -13.00 12.58 -0.16
CA PHE A 259 -11.71 12.55 -0.85
C PHE A 259 -10.67 13.33 -0.04
N PRO A 260 -9.82 12.66 0.73
CA PRO A 260 -8.89 13.31 1.63
C PRO A 260 -7.72 14.00 0.92
N THR A 261 -7.18 15.01 1.61
CA THR A 261 -5.86 15.56 1.36
C THR A 261 -4.86 14.74 2.16
N TYR A 262 -3.77 14.28 1.52
CA TYR A 262 -2.71 13.53 2.19
C TYR A 262 -1.38 13.62 1.41
N CYS A 263 -0.29 13.17 2.04
CA CYS A 263 1.06 13.32 1.51
C CYS A 263 1.63 12.00 0.96
N PRO A 264 2.74 12.05 0.17
CA PRO A 264 3.42 10.86 -0.34
C PRO A 264 3.88 9.88 0.74
N ARG A 265 4.31 10.36 1.91
CA ARG A 265 4.70 9.54 3.05
C ARG A 265 3.53 8.69 3.55
N THR A 266 2.37 9.31 3.75
CA THR A 266 1.14 8.61 4.15
C THR A 266 0.70 7.62 3.08
N SER A 267 0.74 8.02 1.81
CA SER A 267 0.47 7.12 0.69
C SER A 267 1.37 5.88 0.71
N ALA A 268 2.68 6.08 0.85
CA ALA A 268 3.67 4.99 0.88
C ALA A 268 3.43 4.02 2.05
N LYS A 269 3.05 4.54 3.21
CA LYS A 269 2.71 3.74 4.40
C LYS A 269 1.48 2.86 4.15
N LEU A 270 0.42 3.44 3.59
CA LEU A 270 -0.82 2.72 3.30
C LEU A 270 -0.64 1.69 2.18
N TRP A 271 0.19 1.97 1.17
CA TRP A 271 0.51 1.00 0.12
C TRP A 271 1.43 -0.13 0.62
N ARG A 272 2.24 0.09 1.66
CA ARG A 272 2.90 -1.02 2.36
C ARG A 272 1.87 -1.94 3.01
N GLU A 273 0.88 -1.40 3.74
CA GLU A 273 -0.20 -2.20 4.33
C GLU A 273 -0.97 -2.98 3.25
N MET A 274 -1.25 -2.32 2.11
CA MET A 274 -1.82 -3.00 0.95
C MET A 274 -0.97 -4.20 0.53
N SER A 275 0.35 -4.05 0.43
CA SER A 275 1.25 -5.16 0.07
C SER A 275 1.22 -6.29 1.11
N GLU A 276 1.17 -5.96 2.40
CA GLU A 276 1.06 -6.94 3.48
C GLU A 276 -0.26 -7.71 3.37
N TYR A 277 -1.37 -7.03 3.17
CA TYR A 277 -2.68 -7.66 2.96
C TYR A 277 -2.72 -8.55 1.71
N LEU A 278 -2.23 -8.05 0.57
CA LEU A 278 -2.22 -8.83 -0.68
C LEU A 278 -1.35 -10.10 -0.57
N SER A 279 -0.39 -10.13 0.37
CA SER A 279 0.44 -11.30 0.64
C SER A 279 -0.23 -12.36 1.53
N CYS A 280 -1.43 -12.10 2.07
CA CYS A 280 -2.16 -13.05 2.92
C CYS A 280 -2.74 -14.23 2.14
N ASP A 281 -2.79 -14.15 0.80
CA ASP A 281 -3.24 -15.22 -0.10
C ASP A 281 -4.68 -15.71 0.16
N THR A 282 -5.54 -14.82 0.67
CA THR A 282 -6.97 -15.09 0.82
C THR A 282 -7.72 -14.85 -0.49
N GLU A 283 -8.97 -15.36 -0.61
CA GLU A 283 -9.80 -15.11 -1.79
C GLU A 283 -10.02 -13.59 -2.02
N ALA A 284 -10.29 -12.83 -0.96
CA ALA A 284 -10.52 -11.40 -1.07
C ALA A 284 -9.23 -10.64 -1.42
N SER A 285 -8.07 -11.02 -0.86
CA SER A 285 -6.78 -10.38 -1.18
C SER A 285 -6.35 -10.63 -2.63
N GLN A 286 -6.51 -11.86 -3.14
CA GLN A 286 -6.23 -12.21 -4.54
C GLN A 286 -7.17 -11.46 -5.50
N TRP A 287 -8.46 -11.39 -5.17
CA TRP A 287 -9.43 -10.65 -5.95
C TRP A 287 -9.11 -9.16 -6.00
N LEU A 288 -8.83 -8.51 -4.84
CA LEU A 288 -8.44 -7.10 -4.78
C LEU A 288 -7.15 -6.85 -5.59
N SER A 289 -6.16 -7.75 -5.50
CA SER A 289 -4.94 -7.69 -6.32
C SER A 289 -5.25 -7.62 -7.82
N GLY A 290 -6.19 -8.46 -8.30
CA GLY A 290 -6.64 -8.46 -9.69
C GLY A 290 -7.32 -7.14 -10.10
N LEU A 291 -8.14 -6.56 -9.24
CA LEU A 291 -8.78 -5.26 -9.48
C LEU A 291 -7.75 -4.14 -9.62
N LEU A 292 -6.76 -4.09 -8.71
CA LEU A 292 -5.70 -3.09 -8.73
C LEU A 292 -4.81 -3.17 -9.97
N ALA A 293 -4.59 -4.37 -10.50
CA ALA A 293 -3.90 -4.59 -11.77
C ALA A 293 -4.72 -4.16 -12.99
N SER A 294 -6.06 -4.05 -12.84
CA SER A 294 -7.02 -3.80 -13.92
C SER A 294 -7.60 -2.38 -13.89
N THR A 295 -7.05 -1.46 -13.10
CA THR A 295 -7.54 -0.08 -13.03
C THR A 295 -7.55 0.58 -14.41
N SER A 296 -8.63 1.30 -14.71
CA SER A 296 -8.86 1.93 -16.02
C SER A 296 -7.86 3.04 -16.35
N ARG A 297 -7.18 3.61 -15.35
CA ARG A 297 -6.16 4.64 -15.51
C ARG A 297 -4.96 4.37 -14.60
N SER A 298 -3.77 4.53 -15.18
CA SER A 298 -2.51 4.45 -14.43
C SER A 298 -1.42 5.27 -15.12
N PHE A 299 -0.99 6.35 -14.49
CA PHE A 299 0.16 7.12 -14.94
C PHE A 299 1.47 6.35 -14.70
N ILE A 300 1.49 5.47 -13.69
CA ILE A 300 2.63 4.58 -13.42
C ILE A 300 2.81 3.59 -14.58
N ARG A 301 1.76 2.89 -15.03
CA ARG A 301 1.84 1.98 -16.20
C ARG A 301 2.23 2.73 -17.47
N ASP A 302 1.64 3.90 -17.69
CA ASP A 302 1.93 4.72 -18.86
C ASP A 302 3.41 5.14 -18.91
N GLY A 303 4.03 5.42 -17.74
CA GLY A 303 5.44 5.79 -17.64
C GLY A 303 6.40 4.61 -17.76
N ILE A 304 6.10 3.48 -17.12
CA ILE A 304 6.97 2.30 -17.13
C ILE A 304 6.91 1.57 -18.48
N ALA A 305 5.70 1.41 -19.04
CA ALA A 305 5.42 0.85 -20.37
C ALA A 305 6.17 -0.49 -20.67
N ASP A 306 6.28 -1.36 -19.67
CA ASP A 306 6.95 -2.66 -19.76
C ASP A 306 5.97 -3.77 -19.37
N GLU A 307 5.70 -4.71 -20.29
CA GLU A 307 4.75 -5.81 -20.11
C GLU A 307 5.20 -6.85 -19.06
N GLN A 308 6.47 -6.86 -18.70
CA GLN A 308 7.01 -7.74 -17.65
C GLN A 308 6.78 -7.18 -16.25
N VAL A 309 6.39 -5.91 -16.14
CA VAL A 309 6.15 -5.22 -14.87
C VAL A 309 4.66 -5.31 -14.53
N LEU A 310 4.36 -5.92 -13.38
CA LEU A 310 3.00 -5.89 -12.83
C LEU A 310 2.81 -4.62 -12.00
N VAL A 311 1.92 -3.74 -12.44
CA VAL A 311 1.55 -2.54 -11.70
C VAL A 311 0.15 -2.69 -11.12
N ARG A 312 0.03 -2.60 -9.80
CA ARG A 312 -1.22 -2.56 -9.03
C ARG A 312 -1.34 -1.18 -8.41
N ASN A 313 -2.21 -0.35 -8.92
CA ASN A 313 -2.25 1.07 -8.56
C ASN A 313 -3.67 1.61 -8.44
N LYS A 314 -3.76 2.84 -7.95
CA LYS A 314 -4.96 3.67 -8.07
C LYS A 314 -4.58 5.11 -8.34
N ALA A 315 -4.93 5.59 -9.53
CA ALA A 315 -4.79 6.98 -9.89
C ALA A 315 -5.93 7.85 -9.33
N GLY A 316 -5.62 9.12 -9.07
CA GLY A 316 -6.56 10.17 -8.74
C GLY A 316 -6.31 11.40 -9.61
N TRP A 317 -7.39 11.96 -10.20
CA TRP A 317 -7.27 13.11 -11.09
C TRP A 317 -8.52 13.98 -11.02
N ILE A 318 -8.31 15.29 -11.05
CA ILE A 318 -9.37 16.30 -11.08
C ILE A 318 -8.81 17.65 -11.54
N SER A 319 -9.66 18.44 -12.18
CA SER A 319 -9.35 19.83 -12.59
C SER A 319 -10.63 20.66 -12.46
N GLU A 320 -11.06 20.91 -11.22
CA GLU A 320 -12.20 21.74 -10.87
C GLU A 320 -11.74 22.87 -9.95
N ASP A 321 -12.44 24.02 -9.95
CA ASP A 321 -12.07 25.17 -9.14
C ASP A 321 -11.91 24.82 -7.66
N GLY A 322 -10.67 24.98 -7.17
CA GLY A 322 -10.27 24.67 -5.80
C GLY A 322 -9.83 23.21 -5.56
N TYR A 323 -9.95 22.33 -6.56
CA TYR A 323 -9.56 20.93 -6.47
C TYR A 323 -8.71 20.52 -7.68
N TYR A 324 -7.43 20.39 -7.47
CA TYR A 324 -6.46 20.01 -8.51
C TYR A 324 -5.67 18.78 -8.07
N SER A 325 -5.61 17.78 -8.93
CA SER A 325 -4.86 16.56 -8.66
C SER A 325 -4.51 15.83 -9.96
N THR A 326 -3.31 15.32 -10.04
CA THR A 326 -2.88 14.29 -10.99
C THR A 326 -1.94 13.34 -10.24
N CYS A 327 -2.54 12.46 -9.43
CA CYS A 327 -1.84 11.56 -8.52
C CYS A 327 -1.89 10.12 -9.01
N ASP A 328 -0.87 9.33 -8.67
CA ASP A 328 -0.91 7.87 -8.80
C ASP A 328 -0.05 7.23 -7.71
N ALA A 329 -0.56 6.13 -7.15
CA ALA A 329 0.20 5.37 -6.18
C ALA A 329 -0.09 3.88 -6.31
N GLY A 330 0.90 3.03 -5.97
CA GLY A 330 0.74 1.60 -6.13
C GLY A 330 1.96 0.78 -5.80
N LEU A 331 1.82 -0.51 -6.10
CA LEU A 331 2.85 -1.54 -6.02
C LEU A 331 3.34 -1.88 -7.42
N ILE A 332 4.63 -2.09 -7.55
CA ILE A 332 5.30 -2.43 -8.81
C ILE A 332 6.11 -3.70 -8.58
N ASP A 333 5.73 -4.79 -9.26
CA ASP A 333 6.44 -6.06 -9.16
C ASP A 333 7.23 -6.33 -10.42
N ILE A 334 8.50 -6.62 -10.25
CA ILE A 334 9.43 -7.03 -11.30
C ILE A 334 10.54 -7.90 -10.71
N ASP A 335 10.93 -8.96 -11.39
CA ASP A 335 12.05 -9.84 -11.04
C ASP A 335 12.01 -10.38 -9.60
N GLY A 336 10.81 -10.56 -9.04
CA GLY A 336 10.61 -11.02 -7.66
C GLY A 336 10.79 -9.95 -6.59
N CYS A 337 11.00 -8.70 -6.97
CA CYS A 337 11.01 -7.53 -6.09
C CYS A 337 9.68 -6.79 -6.17
N THR A 338 9.23 -6.24 -5.05
CA THR A 338 8.06 -5.35 -4.97
C THR A 338 8.49 -3.97 -4.50
N TYR A 339 8.10 -2.96 -5.26
CA TYR A 339 8.34 -1.56 -4.93
C TYR A 339 7.03 -0.86 -4.61
N VAL A 340 7.07 0.11 -3.70
CA VAL A 340 5.99 1.07 -3.47
C VAL A 340 6.34 2.37 -4.19
N MET A 341 5.41 2.91 -4.94
CA MET A 341 5.52 4.22 -5.59
C MET A 341 4.32 5.08 -5.21
N GLY A 342 4.57 6.28 -4.70
CA GLY A 342 3.57 7.32 -4.47
C GLY A 342 3.99 8.60 -5.18
N ILE A 343 3.16 9.08 -6.11
CA ILE A 343 3.32 10.35 -6.82
C ILE A 343 2.09 11.18 -6.52
N MET A 344 2.27 12.21 -5.70
CA MET A 344 1.19 13.08 -5.23
C MET A 344 1.42 14.48 -5.75
N THR A 345 0.43 15.03 -6.47
CA THR A 345 0.57 16.37 -7.09
C THR A 345 -0.71 17.19 -7.02
N SER A 346 -0.58 18.51 -6.88
CA SER A 346 -1.66 19.48 -7.07
C SER A 346 -1.76 20.00 -8.51
N MET A 347 -1.19 19.27 -9.48
CA MET A 347 -1.31 19.65 -10.90
C MET A 347 -2.76 19.49 -11.37
N PRO A 348 -3.38 20.49 -11.98
CA PRO A 348 -4.67 20.35 -12.65
C PRO A 348 -4.61 19.24 -13.69
N TRP A 349 -5.56 18.32 -13.66
CA TRP A 349 -5.57 17.22 -14.64
C TRP A 349 -5.71 17.73 -16.07
N SER A 350 -4.82 17.26 -16.92
CA SER A 350 -4.73 17.53 -18.35
C SER A 350 -3.85 16.45 -19.01
N ASP A 351 -3.77 16.46 -20.35
CA ASP A 351 -2.83 15.59 -21.06
C ASP A 351 -1.37 15.89 -20.64
N ARG A 352 -1.01 17.18 -20.52
CA ARG A 352 0.34 17.60 -20.08
C ARG A 352 0.67 17.12 -18.67
N SER A 353 -0.23 17.25 -17.70
CA SER A 353 0.03 16.75 -16.34
C SER A 353 0.08 15.24 -16.27
N SER A 354 -0.71 14.54 -17.11
CA SER A 354 -0.66 13.08 -17.25
C SER A 354 0.71 12.62 -17.77
N GLU A 355 1.22 13.26 -18.84
CA GLU A 355 2.55 12.98 -19.40
C GLU A 355 3.68 13.28 -18.39
N VAL A 356 3.57 14.37 -17.63
CA VAL A 356 4.55 14.72 -16.59
C VAL A 356 4.52 13.69 -15.44
N THR A 357 3.35 13.27 -14.98
CA THR A 357 3.24 12.24 -13.92
C THR A 357 3.81 10.90 -14.40
N ALA A 358 3.54 10.51 -15.66
CA ALA A 358 4.12 9.32 -16.25
C ALA A 358 5.66 9.42 -16.38
N ALA A 359 6.18 10.60 -16.72
CA ALA A 359 7.63 10.83 -16.77
C ALA A 359 8.29 10.74 -15.39
N ILE A 360 7.62 11.21 -14.32
CA ILE A 360 8.09 11.03 -12.94
C ILE A 360 8.11 9.53 -12.59
N ALA A 361 7.04 8.79 -12.92
CA ALA A 361 6.96 7.35 -12.66
C ALA A 361 8.12 6.59 -13.33
N LYS A 362 8.39 6.91 -14.61
CA LYS A 362 9.53 6.32 -15.33
C LYS A 362 10.85 6.65 -14.67
N ALA A 363 11.10 7.92 -14.36
CA ALA A 363 12.37 8.36 -13.77
C ALA A 363 12.60 7.73 -12.38
N LEU A 364 11.56 7.60 -11.55
CA LEU A 364 11.62 6.87 -10.28
C LEU A 364 11.93 5.39 -10.51
N PHE A 365 11.24 4.74 -11.44
CA PHE A 365 11.45 3.32 -11.74
C PHE A 365 12.86 3.03 -12.26
N ASP A 366 13.46 3.95 -13.01
CA ASP A 366 14.84 3.84 -13.51
C ASP A 366 15.87 3.87 -12.36
N THR A 367 15.53 4.42 -11.17
CA THR A 367 16.41 4.40 -9.99
C THR A 367 16.43 3.05 -9.27
N ARG A 368 15.54 2.10 -9.59
CA ARG A 368 15.34 0.85 -8.82
C ARG A 368 16.58 0.01 -8.63
N ALA A 369 17.49 -0.02 -9.61
CA ALA A 369 18.71 -0.80 -9.52
C ALA A 369 19.64 -0.34 -8.38
N ALA A 370 19.57 0.93 -7.98
CA ALA A 370 20.33 1.48 -6.87
C ALA A 370 19.72 1.14 -5.50
N LEU A 371 18.46 0.67 -5.45
CA LEU A 371 17.73 0.40 -4.21
C LEU A 371 17.93 -1.04 -3.68
N ALA A 372 18.47 -1.93 -4.48
CA ALA A 372 18.67 -3.35 -4.15
C ALA A 372 19.64 -3.58 -2.97
#